data_5b60296dfde5862af2031d841574599f
#
_entry.id   5b60296dfde5862af2031d841574599f
#
_cell.length_a   1.000
_cell.length_b   1.000
_cell.length_c   1.000
_cell.angle_alpha   90.00
_cell.angle_beta   90.00
_cell.angle_gamma   90.00
#
_symmetry.space_group_name_H-M   'P 1'
#
loop_
_entity.id
_entity.type
_entity.pdbx_description
1 polymer ?
#
loop_
_entity_poly.entity_id
_entity_poly.type
_entity_poly.pdbx_seq_one_letter_code
_entity_poly.pdbx_strand_id
1 'polypeptide(L)' 'MTIIRHSDCPALNAAMTEAGYDIVAIETYRWPDGVIETEILWGRDEPPISEDEMPF' A
#
# COMPACT_ATOMS: atom_id res chain seq x y z
N MET A 1 5.11 -10.32 -2.97
CA MET A 1 4.11 -9.34 -2.47
C MET A 1 4.60 -7.92 -2.71
N THR A 2 3.75 -7.08 -3.23
CA THR A 2 4.06 -5.67 -3.41
C THR A 2 3.48 -4.89 -2.23
N ILE A 3 4.31 -4.06 -1.59
CA ILE A 3 3.88 -3.21 -0.47
C ILE A 3 4.01 -1.75 -0.89
N ILE A 4 2.94 -0.99 -0.71
CA ILE A 4 2.91 0.43 -0.98
C ILE A 4 2.50 1.17 0.28
N ARG A 5 3.20 2.24 0.59
CA ARG A 5 2.94 3.08 1.75
C ARG A 5 2.64 4.50 1.30
N HIS A 6 1.58 5.07 1.83
CA HIS A 6 1.25 6.47 1.59
C HIS A 6 0.43 7.03 2.74
N SER A 7 0.35 8.36 2.81
CA SER A 7 -0.48 9.03 3.79
C SER A 7 -1.97 8.75 3.53
N ASP A 8 -2.76 8.76 4.58
CA ASP A 8 -4.20 8.54 4.48
C ASP A 8 -4.84 9.61 3.59
N CYS A 9 -5.27 9.19 2.41
CA CYS A 9 -5.87 10.05 1.41
C CYS A 9 -7.04 9.30 0.77
N PRO A 10 -8.28 9.82 0.86
CA PRO A 10 -9.45 9.12 0.33
C PRO A 10 -9.33 8.76 -1.16
N ALA A 11 -8.76 9.65 -1.96
CA ALA A 11 -8.59 9.37 -3.39
C ALA A 11 -7.60 8.23 -3.64
N LEU A 12 -6.49 8.21 -2.91
CA LEU A 12 -5.51 7.14 -3.02
C LEU A 12 -6.08 5.83 -2.47
N ASN A 13 -6.83 5.90 -1.37
CA ASN A 13 -7.45 4.71 -0.78
C ASN A 13 -8.40 4.05 -1.77
N ALA A 14 -9.21 4.84 -2.46
CA ALA A 14 -10.12 4.32 -3.48
C ALA A 14 -9.35 3.68 -4.65
N ALA A 15 -8.30 4.34 -5.12
CA ALA A 15 -7.48 3.84 -6.21
C ALA A 15 -6.80 2.51 -5.84
N MET A 16 -6.27 2.41 -4.62
CA MET A 16 -5.62 1.18 -4.16
C MET A 16 -6.61 0.03 -4.05
N THR A 17 -7.82 0.31 -3.55
CA THR A 17 -8.87 -0.70 -3.46
C THR A 17 -9.26 -1.21 -4.84
N GLU A 18 -9.43 -0.32 -5.81
CA GLU A 18 -9.74 -0.70 -7.19
C GLU A 18 -8.62 -1.51 -7.83
N ALA A 19 -7.38 -1.22 -7.47
CA ALA A 19 -6.23 -1.96 -8.00
C ALA A 19 -6.08 -3.35 -7.38
N GLY A 20 -6.92 -3.71 -6.42
CA GLY A 20 -6.89 -5.04 -5.81
C GLY A 20 -5.94 -5.14 -4.62
N TYR A 21 -5.54 -4.03 -4.04
CA TYR A 21 -4.71 -4.03 -2.84
C TYR A 21 -5.56 -4.15 -1.58
N ASP A 22 -4.99 -4.75 -0.56
CA ASP A 22 -5.60 -4.86 0.76
C ASP A 22 -4.76 -4.08 1.78
N ILE A 23 -5.42 -3.54 2.79
CA ILE A 23 -4.71 -2.87 3.88
C ILE A 23 -4.04 -3.94 4.75
N VAL A 24 -2.73 -3.85 4.89
CA VAL A 24 -1.97 -4.78 5.72
C VAL A 24 -1.55 -4.17 7.05
N ALA A 25 -1.46 -2.84 7.12
CA ALA A 25 -1.15 -2.13 8.36
C ALA A 25 -1.59 -0.69 8.26
N ILE A 26 -1.89 -0.09 9.40
CA ILE A 26 -2.14 1.34 9.52
C ILE A 26 -1.24 1.84 10.65
N GLU A 27 -0.42 2.85 10.36
CA GLU A 27 0.49 3.43 11.32
C GLU A 27 0.13 4.88 11.56
N THR A 28 0.18 5.29 12.82
CA THR A 28 -0.09 6.68 13.21
C THR A 28 1.16 7.24 13.87
N TYR A 29 1.58 8.41 13.39
CA TYR A 29 2.75 9.11 13.90
C TYR A 29 2.29 10.40 14.57
N ARG A 30 2.84 10.66 15.76
CA ARG A 30 2.58 11.90 16.48
C ARG A 30 3.87 12.72 16.52
N TRP A 31 3.79 13.91 15.96
CA TRP A 31 4.92 14.84 15.96
C TRP A 31 4.94 15.69 17.22
N PRO A 32 6.12 16.16 17.66
CA PRO A 32 6.23 16.99 18.87
C PRO A 32 5.42 18.30 18.83
N ASP A 33 5.12 18.81 17.64
CA ASP A 33 4.33 20.02 17.45
C ASP A 33 2.81 19.78 17.54
N GLY A 34 2.39 18.54 17.81
CA GLY A 34 0.99 18.19 17.93
C GLY A 34 0.33 17.68 16.66
N VAL A 35 1.06 17.64 15.55
CA VAL A 35 0.55 17.09 14.30
C VAL A 35 0.48 15.57 14.39
N ILE A 36 -0.59 15.01 13.90
CA ILE A 36 -0.77 13.56 13.81
C ILE A 36 -0.87 13.18 12.33
N GLU A 37 -0.02 12.26 11.90
CA GLU A 37 -0.05 11.71 10.55
C GLU A 37 -0.42 10.24 10.59
N THR A 38 -1.29 9.84 9.67
CA THR A 38 -1.67 8.44 9.50
C THR A 38 -1.17 7.95 8.15
N GLU A 39 -0.45 6.84 8.16
CA GLU A 39 0.00 6.18 6.95
C GLU A 39 -0.66 4.83 6.82
N ILE A 40 -1.00 4.47 5.60
CA ILE A 40 -1.61 3.20 5.29
C ILE A 40 -0.64 2.38 4.45
N LEU A 41 -0.44 1.13 4.85
CA LEU A 41 0.37 0.18 4.12
C LEU A 41 -0.57 -0.77 3.39
N TRP A 42 -0.41 -0.85 2.09
CA TRP A 42 -1.19 -1.72 1.23
C TRP A 42 -0.31 -2.84 0.72
N GLY A 43 -0.90 -4.02 0.61
CA GLY A 43 -0.21 -5.16 0.06
C GLY A 43 -1.06 -5.85 -0.98
N ARG A 44 -0.41 -6.40 -1.99
CA ARG A 44 -1.05 -7.24 -2.99
C ARG A 44 -0.16 -8.42 -3.27
N ASP A 45 -0.75 -9.61 -3.19
CA ASP A 45 -0.07 -10.82 -3.59
C ASP A 45 -0.06 -10.89 -5.10
N GLU A 46 1.14 -10.97 -5.66
CA GLU A 46 1.30 -11.17 -7.08
C GLU A 46 1.75 -12.60 -7.31
N PRO A 47 1.16 -13.28 -8.29
CA PRO A 47 1.63 -14.62 -8.61
C PRO A 47 3.08 -14.56 -9.07
N PRO A 48 3.91 -15.55 -8.71
CA PRO A 48 5.27 -15.57 -9.19
C PRO A 48 5.29 -15.63 -10.71
N ILE A 49 6.23 -14.92 -11.33
CA ILE A 49 6.42 -14.96 -12.77
C ILE A 49 6.89 -16.37 -13.12
N SER A 50 6.16 -17.06 -14.01
CA SER A 50 6.57 -18.38 -14.47
C SER A 50 7.74 -18.25 -15.43
N GLU A 51 8.53 -19.31 -15.56
CA GLU A 51 9.65 -19.30 -16.51
C GLU A 51 9.20 -19.03 -17.93
N ASP A 52 8.00 -19.46 -18.27
CA ASP A 52 7.43 -19.25 -19.61
C ASP A 52 7.10 -17.79 -19.90
N GLU A 53 6.97 -16.98 -18.88
CA GLU A 53 6.65 -15.57 -19.01
C GLU A 53 7.89 -14.67 -18.98
N MET A 54 9.04 -15.24 -18.69
CA MET A 54 10.28 -14.47 -18.67
C MET A 54 10.71 -14.10 -20.09
N PRO A 55 11.08 -12.83 -20.33
CA PRO A 55 11.41 -12.34 -21.67
C PRO A 55 12.86 -12.62 -22.07
N PHE A 56 13.22 -13.88 -22.10
CA PHE A 56 14.53 -14.28 -22.71
C PHE A 56 14.64 -15.73 -22.97
#